data_8fe6453aef775b688916b23b08c2898c
#
_entry.id   8fe6453aef775b688916b23b08c2898c
#
_cell.length_a   1.000
_cell.length_b   1.000
_cell.length_c   1.000
_cell.angle_alpha   90.00
_cell.angle_beta   90.00
_cell.angle_gamma   90.00
#
_symmetry.space_group_name_H-M   'P 1'
#
loop_
_entity.id
_entity.type
_entity.pdbx_description
1 polymer ?
#
loop_
_entity_poly.entity_id
_entity_poly.type
_entity_poly.pdbx_seq_one_letter_code
_entity_poly.pdbx_strand_id
1 'polypeptide(L)'
;MENQSGSRRADVKLDLFRVRGNRNEVAVLAYEPRRPRNVWIVAGHGYSSSKQNLDLLCYFLASHGYGVFSLDFPGHKLGASGGRLESVDDLIDAMGSVVAHARDRQDGPLYVLGHSMGAMTALFTAAGDPEIAGTIAIATGFGRPTALNALREKGATDFRAAYVDGLPLPELVRGADAKFNEALPRLAGRPQLYIAAERDAMVNRRSVEELYERASDPKTFATISSDHTSAAENARGEVLQWLNTLHPR
;
A
#
# COMPACT_ATOMS: atom_id res chain seq x y z
N MET A 1 -16.12 -34.80 33.78
CA MET A 1 -16.51 -33.72 32.85
C MET A 1 -15.21 -33.03 32.39
N GLU A 2 -14.65 -33.50 31.32
CA GLU A 2 -13.45 -32.88 30.73
C GLU A 2 -13.88 -31.61 29.99
N ASN A 3 -13.36 -30.50 30.46
CA ASN A 3 -13.58 -29.19 29.87
C ASN A 3 -12.69 -29.07 28.62
N GLN A 4 -13.19 -29.49 27.46
CA GLN A 4 -12.55 -29.24 26.19
C GLN A 4 -12.66 -27.74 25.85
N SER A 5 -11.76 -26.94 26.41
CA SER A 5 -11.48 -25.61 25.90
C SER A 5 -10.76 -25.78 24.58
N GLY A 6 -11.50 -26.12 23.52
CA GLY A 6 -10.98 -26.10 22.16
C GLY A 6 -10.55 -24.68 21.84
N SER A 7 -9.25 -24.43 21.87
CA SER A 7 -8.67 -23.22 21.30
C SER A 7 -9.24 -23.05 19.90
N ARG A 8 -10.11 -22.07 19.68
CA ARG A 8 -10.56 -21.70 18.34
C ARG A 8 -9.30 -21.33 17.56
N ARG A 9 -8.93 -22.16 16.60
CA ARG A 9 -7.83 -21.82 15.69
C ARG A 9 -8.18 -20.48 15.04
N ALA A 10 -7.19 -19.57 14.99
CA ALA A 10 -7.36 -18.28 14.33
C ALA A 10 -7.86 -18.47 12.91
N ASP A 11 -8.75 -17.59 12.44
CA ASP A 11 -9.29 -17.64 11.07
C ASP A 11 -8.26 -17.24 10.00
N VAL A 12 -7.13 -16.69 10.41
CA VAL A 12 -6.00 -16.25 9.57
C VAL A 12 -4.72 -16.90 10.09
N LYS A 13 -3.94 -17.47 9.18
CA LYS A 13 -2.57 -17.93 9.47
C LYS A 13 -1.62 -16.78 9.13
N LEU A 14 -0.68 -16.50 10.02
CA LEU A 14 0.39 -15.53 9.80
C LEU A 14 1.69 -16.28 9.51
N ASP A 15 2.44 -15.80 8.52
CA ASP A 15 3.77 -16.30 8.18
C ASP A 15 4.72 -15.13 7.91
N LEU A 16 5.89 -15.15 8.55
CA LEU A 16 6.91 -14.10 8.41
C LEU A 16 8.11 -14.67 7.66
N PHE A 17 8.42 -14.09 6.51
CA PHE A 17 9.53 -14.54 5.68
C PHE A 17 10.20 -13.36 4.94
N ARG A 18 11.20 -13.68 4.15
CA ARG A 18 11.92 -12.71 3.32
C ARG A 18 11.85 -13.09 1.86
N VAL A 19 11.71 -12.07 1.02
CA VAL A 19 11.74 -12.18 -0.44
C VAL A 19 13.00 -11.51 -0.94
N ARG A 20 13.76 -12.19 -1.78
CA ARG A 20 14.95 -11.60 -2.41
C ARG A 20 14.50 -10.76 -3.61
N GLY A 21 14.66 -9.44 -3.52
CA GLY A 21 14.52 -8.52 -4.63
C GLY A 21 15.81 -8.39 -5.44
N ASN A 22 15.80 -7.57 -6.49
CA ASN A 22 16.99 -7.31 -7.28
C ASN A 22 18.04 -6.50 -6.50
N ARG A 23 17.58 -5.60 -5.63
CA ARG A 23 18.44 -4.66 -4.89
C ARG A 23 18.51 -4.97 -3.40
N ASN A 24 17.45 -5.48 -2.82
CA ASN A 24 17.29 -5.63 -1.38
C ASN A 24 16.58 -6.94 -1.01
N GLU A 25 16.75 -7.36 0.23
CA GLU A 25 15.97 -8.42 0.83
C GLU A 25 14.77 -7.80 1.57
N VAL A 26 13.56 -8.19 1.17
CA VAL A 26 12.30 -7.61 1.60
C VAL A 26 11.64 -8.51 2.65
N ALA A 27 11.41 -7.97 3.84
CA ALA A 27 10.66 -8.68 4.89
C ALA A 27 9.15 -8.59 4.61
N VAL A 28 8.48 -9.72 4.68
CA VAL A 28 7.06 -9.87 4.35
C VAL A 28 6.33 -10.58 5.47
N LEU A 29 5.15 -10.08 5.84
CA LEU A 29 4.18 -10.77 6.68
C LEU A 29 3.00 -11.19 5.81
N ALA A 30 2.81 -12.49 5.64
CA ALA A 30 1.66 -13.05 4.94
C ALA A 30 0.49 -13.26 5.91
N TYR A 31 -0.70 -12.92 5.44
CA TYR A 31 -1.98 -13.18 6.09
C TYR A 31 -2.76 -14.14 5.19
N GLU A 32 -2.73 -15.42 5.54
CA GLU A 32 -3.36 -16.50 4.77
C GLU A 32 -4.74 -16.81 5.37
N PRO A 33 -5.83 -16.57 4.63
CA PRO A 33 -7.18 -16.90 5.10
C PRO A 33 -7.40 -18.41 5.14
N ARG A 34 -8.11 -18.92 6.15
CA ARG A 34 -8.49 -20.34 6.19
C ARG A 34 -9.48 -20.75 5.09
N ARG A 35 -10.26 -19.81 4.61
CA ARG A 35 -11.22 -19.98 3.52
C ARG A 35 -10.92 -18.95 2.43
N PRO A 36 -9.93 -19.21 1.56
CA PRO A 36 -9.51 -18.26 0.56
C PRO A 36 -10.56 -18.03 -0.51
N ARG A 37 -10.62 -16.81 -1.00
CA ARG A 37 -11.39 -16.41 -2.19
C ARG A 37 -10.53 -16.49 -3.47
N ASN A 38 -9.29 -16.92 -3.34
CA ASN A 38 -8.28 -16.92 -4.40
C ASN A 38 -8.05 -15.52 -5.00
N VAL A 39 -8.10 -14.51 -4.16
CA VAL A 39 -7.76 -13.11 -4.49
C VAL A 39 -6.68 -12.67 -3.51
N TRP A 40 -5.61 -12.10 -4.04
CA TRP A 40 -4.42 -11.77 -3.27
C TRP A 40 -4.06 -10.29 -3.40
N ILE A 41 -3.42 -9.75 -2.37
CA ILE A 41 -3.09 -8.35 -2.26
C ILE A 41 -1.67 -8.22 -1.76
N VAL A 42 -0.83 -7.43 -2.45
CA VAL A 42 0.47 -6.99 -1.93
C VAL A 42 0.31 -5.58 -1.37
N ALA A 43 0.62 -5.39 -0.09
CA ALA A 43 0.35 -4.17 0.65
C ALA A 43 1.64 -3.47 1.10
N GLY A 44 1.77 -2.16 0.79
CA GLY A 44 2.91 -1.32 1.12
C GLY A 44 2.56 -0.15 2.05
N HIS A 45 3.41 0.07 3.06
CA HIS A 45 3.24 1.09 4.09
C HIS A 45 3.69 2.50 3.66
N GLY A 46 3.41 3.52 4.49
CA GLY A 46 3.83 4.90 4.29
C GLY A 46 5.29 5.17 4.65
N TYR A 47 5.78 6.37 4.31
CA TYR A 47 7.12 6.84 4.70
C TYR A 47 7.27 6.86 6.22
N SER A 48 8.46 6.49 6.74
CA SER A 48 8.77 6.34 8.17
C SER A 48 7.89 5.35 8.95
N SER A 49 7.31 4.37 8.29
CA SER A 49 6.39 3.38 8.84
C SER A 49 6.95 1.96 8.66
N SER A 50 6.12 0.95 8.83
CA SER A 50 6.43 -0.45 8.59
C SER A 50 5.15 -1.24 8.22
N LYS A 51 5.30 -2.50 7.80
CA LYS A 51 4.18 -3.39 7.53
C LYS A 51 3.20 -3.53 8.71
N GLN A 52 3.67 -3.33 9.95
CA GLN A 52 2.83 -3.40 11.15
C GLN A 52 1.74 -2.32 11.18
N ASN A 53 1.98 -1.16 10.55
CA ASN A 53 0.97 -0.10 10.47
C ASN A 53 -0.22 -0.47 9.54
N LEU A 54 -0.09 -1.55 8.78
CA LEU A 54 -1.15 -2.10 7.94
C LEU A 54 -1.82 -3.34 8.56
N ASP A 55 -1.37 -3.80 9.74
CA ASP A 55 -1.78 -5.07 10.34
C ASP A 55 -3.29 -5.20 10.46
N LEU A 56 -3.97 -4.20 11.03
CA LEU A 56 -5.41 -4.24 11.21
C LEU A 56 -6.18 -4.31 9.89
N LEU A 57 -5.74 -3.60 8.86
CA LEU A 57 -6.32 -3.69 7.52
C LEU A 57 -6.08 -5.07 6.90
N CYS A 58 -4.83 -5.55 6.93
CA CYS A 58 -4.43 -6.82 6.33
C CYS A 58 -5.13 -8.00 7.00
N TYR A 59 -5.15 -8.04 8.34
CA TYR A 59 -5.84 -9.07 9.09
C TYR A 59 -7.35 -9.06 8.83
N PHE A 60 -7.96 -7.86 8.78
CA PHE A 60 -9.37 -7.71 8.48
C PHE A 60 -9.72 -8.26 7.09
N LEU A 61 -8.96 -7.92 6.06
CA LEU A 61 -9.17 -8.45 4.71
C LEU A 61 -8.99 -9.97 4.67
N ALA A 62 -7.96 -10.50 5.35
CA ALA A 62 -7.71 -11.93 5.40
C ALA A 62 -8.81 -12.69 6.15
N SER A 63 -9.39 -12.12 7.22
CA SER A 63 -10.54 -12.71 7.90
C SER A 63 -11.79 -12.81 7.02
N HIS A 64 -11.85 -12.01 5.93
CA HIS A 64 -12.91 -12.03 4.92
C HIS A 64 -12.54 -12.87 3.67
N GLY A 65 -11.39 -13.55 3.69
CA GLY A 65 -10.98 -14.50 2.66
C GLY A 65 -10.03 -13.97 1.60
N TYR A 66 -9.54 -12.72 1.72
CA TYR A 66 -8.53 -12.14 0.84
C TYR A 66 -7.13 -12.40 1.40
N GLY A 67 -6.25 -13.07 0.65
CA GLY A 67 -4.87 -13.24 1.07
C GLY A 67 -4.08 -11.92 0.96
N VAL A 68 -3.20 -11.64 1.93
CA VAL A 68 -2.42 -10.40 1.91
C VAL A 68 -0.95 -10.68 2.20
N PHE A 69 -0.06 -10.08 1.41
CA PHE A 69 1.37 -10.00 1.65
C PHE A 69 1.72 -8.54 1.99
N SER A 70 1.96 -8.24 3.27
CA SER A 70 2.38 -6.92 3.72
C SER A 70 3.90 -6.85 3.81
N LEU A 71 4.51 -5.89 3.13
CA LEU A 71 5.96 -5.77 3.03
C LEU A 71 6.51 -4.59 3.82
N ASP A 72 7.79 -4.69 4.25
CA ASP A 72 8.58 -3.53 4.66
C ASP A 72 9.37 -3.01 3.47
N PHE A 73 9.32 -1.70 3.24
CA PHE A 73 10.19 -1.06 2.26
C PHE A 73 11.63 -0.91 2.78
N PRO A 74 12.65 -0.92 1.88
CA PRO A 74 14.05 -0.74 2.28
C PRO A 74 14.28 0.60 2.97
N GLY A 75 15.29 0.65 3.84
CA GLY A 75 15.69 1.84 4.57
C GLY A 75 14.77 2.25 5.73
N HIS A 76 13.63 1.61 5.94
CA HIS A 76 12.68 1.95 7.01
C HIS A 76 13.06 1.23 8.31
N LYS A 77 13.57 1.99 9.30
CA LYS A 77 14.15 1.47 10.56
C LYS A 77 13.14 0.80 11.49
N LEU A 78 11.85 1.07 11.32
CA LEU A 78 10.77 0.40 12.07
C LEU A 78 10.38 -0.95 11.43
N GLY A 79 10.88 -1.21 10.22
CA GLY A 79 10.69 -2.47 9.50
C GLY A 79 11.86 -3.42 9.69
N ALA A 80 11.83 -4.52 8.94
CA ALA A 80 12.84 -5.58 8.99
C ALA A 80 13.53 -5.84 7.63
N SER A 81 13.22 -5.07 6.59
CA SER A 81 13.93 -5.12 5.31
C SER A 81 15.31 -4.48 5.42
N GLY A 82 16.27 -5.07 4.72
CA GLY A 82 17.61 -4.48 4.60
C GLY A 82 17.66 -3.32 3.60
N GLY A 83 18.88 -2.79 3.41
CA GLY A 83 19.20 -1.78 2.41
C GLY A 83 18.86 -0.34 2.82
N ARG A 84 18.93 0.54 1.83
CA ARG A 84 18.66 1.99 1.95
C ARG A 84 17.59 2.38 0.95
N LEU A 85 16.92 3.49 1.20
CA LEU A 85 15.97 4.09 0.26
C LEU A 85 16.67 5.19 -0.53
N GLU A 86 17.16 4.90 -1.72
CA GLU A 86 17.92 5.83 -2.56
C GLU A 86 17.09 6.42 -3.71
N SER A 87 15.98 5.77 -4.05
CA SER A 87 15.10 6.20 -5.14
C SER A 87 13.68 5.63 -5.00
N VAL A 88 12.75 6.15 -5.79
CA VAL A 88 11.41 5.55 -5.95
C VAL A 88 11.50 4.14 -6.55
N ASP A 89 12.52 3.87 -7.35
CA ASP A 89 12.71 2.56 -8.00
C ASP A 89 13.06 1.46 -6.98
N ASP A 90 13.65 1.79 -5.83
CA ASP A 90 13.85 0.84 -4.73
C ASP A 90 12.54 0.39 -4.10
N LEU A 91 11.56 1.29 -4.04
CA LEU A 91 10.21 0.96 -3.57
C LEU A 91 9.47 0.07 -4.59
N ILE A 92 9.57 0.41 -5.88
CA ILE A 92 8.95 -0.34 -6.98
C ILE A 92 9.56 -1.75 -7.06
N ASP A 93 10.89 -1.87 -6.96
CA ASP A 93 11.59 -3.15 -6.95
C ASP A 93 11.17 -4.03 -5.76
N ALA A 94 11.10 -3.43 -4.56
CA ALA A 94 10.66 -4.15 -3.36
C ALA A 94 9.22 -4.68 -3.50
N MET A 95 8.28 -3.84 -3.92
CA MET A 95 6.89 -4.26 -4.12
C MET A 95 6.77 -5.26 -5.28
N GLY A 96 7.44 -5.02 -6.39
CA GLY A 96 7.45 -5.91 -7.56
C GLY A 96 8.01 -7.30 -7.25
N SER A 97 9.05 -7.37 -6.39
CA SER A 97 9.61 -8.65 -5.94
C SER A 97 8.61 -9.47 -5.12
N VAL A 98 7.81 -8.81 -4.28
CA VAL A 98 6.74 -9.48 -3.51
C VAL A 98 5.57 -9.85 -4.42
N VAL A 99 5.26 -9.04 -5.43
CA VAL A 99 4.27 -9.38 -6.47
C VAL A 99 4.68 -10.65 -7.23
N ALA A 100 5.92 -10.73 -7.68
CA ALA A 100 6.46 -11.92 -8.37
C ALA A 100 6.38 -13.15 -7.45
N HIS A 101 6.84 -13.02 -6.19
CA HIS A 101 6.78 -14.09 -5.21
C HIS A 101 5.34 -14.57 -4.93
N ALA A 102 4.38 -13.63 -4.84
CA ALA A 102 2.97 -13.96 -4.64
C ALA A 102 2.41 -14.74 -5.85
N ARG A 103 2.74 -14.31 -7.06
CA ARG A 103 2.30 -14.94 -8.31
C ARG A 103 2.82 -16.36 -8.47
N ASP A 104 4.05 -16.65 -8.03
CA ASP A 104 4.63 -17.99 -8.05
C ASP A 104 3.97 -18.99 -7.08
N ARG A 105 3.22 -18.49 -6.10
CA ARG A 105 2.67 -19.29 -5.00
C ARG A 105 1.16 -19.32 -4.92
N GLN A 106 0.51 -18.40 -5.62
CA GLN A 106 -0.93 -18.21 -5.49
C GLN A 106 -1.57 -18.09 -6.88
N ASP A 107 -2.63 -18.83 -7.08
CA ASP A 107 -3.49 -18.66 -8.23
C ASP A 107 -4.51 -17.53 -7.98
N GLY A 108 -4.97 -16.93 -9.07
CA GLY A 108 -6.02 -15.91 -9.04
C GLY A 108 -5.52 -14.48 -9.17
N PRO A 109 -6.45 -13.51 -9.20
CA PRO A 109 -6.10 -12.10 -9.41
C PRO A 109 -5.31 -11.53 -8.24
N LEU A 110 -4.27 -10.77 -8.57
CA LEU A 110 -3.37 -10.09 -7.63
C LEU A 110 -3.53 -8.58 -7.74
N TYR A 111 -3.82 -7.96 -6.60
CA TYR A 111 -3.94 -6.52 -6.44
C TYR A 111 -2.73 -5.94 -5.70
N VAL A 112 -2.46 -4.67 -5.92
CA VAL A 112 -1.52 -3.91 -5.08
C VAL A 112 -2.25 -2.84 -4.30
N LEU A 113 -1.92 -2.72 -3.02
CA LEU A 113 -2.51 -1.78 -2.07
C LEU A 113 -1.39 -0.98 -1.41
N GLY A 114 -1.65 0.27 -1.11
CA GLY A 114 -0.73 1.02 -0.30
C GLY A 114 -1.35 2.18 0.44
N HIS A 115 -0.61 2.66 1.43
CA HIS A 115 -0.90 3.86 2.18
C HIS A 115 0.17 4.92 1.91
N SER A 116 -0.22 6.15 1.59
CA SER A 116 0.68 7.30 1.41
C SER A 116 1.80 7.01 0.37
N MET A 117 3.06 6.92 0.78
CA MET A 117 4.18 6.50 -0.08
C MET A 117 3.93 5.13 -0.70
N GLY A 118 3.44 4.16 0.08
CA GLY A 118 3.10 2.83 -0.44
C GLY A 118 2.00 2.85 -1.49
N ALA A 119 1.04 3.78 -1.40
CA ALA A 119 0.00 3.94 -2.42
C ALA A 119 0.56 4.51 -3.74
N MET A 120 1.45 5.48 -3.65
CA MET A 120 2.22 5.95 -4.82
C MET A 120 3.00 4.80 -5.45
N THR A 121 3.69 4.01 -4.64
CA THR A 121 4.44 2.83 -5.10
C THR A 121 3.53 1.81 -5.76
N ALA A 122 2.36 1.52 -5.19
CA ALA A 122 1.39 0.57 -5.75
C ALA A 122 0.95 0.98 -7.17
N LEU A 123 0.63 2.27 -7.38
CA LEU A 123 0.26 2.78 -8.70
C LEU A 123 1.41 2.66 -9.71
N PHE A 124 2.64 2.97 -9.31
CA PHE A 124 3.80 2.86 -10.19
C PHE A 124 4.17 1.40 -10.50
N THR A 125 4.10 0.51 -9.50
CA THR A 125 4.33 -0.93 -9.70
C THR A 125 3.31 -1.52 -10.67
N ALA A 126 2.02 -1.23 -10.47
CA ALA A 126 0.97 -1.69 -11.36
C ALA A 126 1.09 -1.13 -12.79
N ALA A 127 1.55 0.12 -12.94
CA ALA A 127 1.79 0.70 -14.27
C ALA A 127 2.93 0.00 -15.02
N GLY A 128 3.90 -0.58 -14.31
CA GLY A 128 4.99 -1.36 -14.88
C GLY A 128 4.66 -2.84 -15.12
N ASP A 129 3.59 -3.36 -14.53
CA ASP A 129 3.19 -4.77 -14.61
C ASP A 129 1.71 -4.90 -14.98
N PRO A 130 1.41 -5.22 -16.25
CA PRO A 130 0.03 -5.33 -16.76
C PRO A 130 -0.77 -6.52 -16.20
N GLU A 131 -0.12 -7.50 -15.58
CA GLU A 131 -0.77 -8.66 -14.97
C GLU A 131 -1.31 -8.37 -13.56
N ILE A 132 -0.98 -7.21 -12.95
CA ILE A 132 -1.61 -6.75 -11.72
C ILE A 132 -3.07 -6.39 -12.02
N ALA A 133 -4.00 -7.05 -11.33
CA ALA A 133 -5.44 -6.99 -11.60
C ALA A 133 -6.05 -5.61 -11.28
N GLY A 134 -5.50 -4.86 -10.35
CA GLY A 134 -5.97 -3.52 -9.98
C GLY A 134 -5.21 -2.93 -8.80
N THR A 135 -5.58 -1.69 -8.42
CA THR A 135 -4.86 -0.89 -7.42
C THR A 135 -5.79 -0.31 -6.35
N ILE A 136 -5.27 -0.21 -5.12
CA ILE A 136 -5.93 0.42 -3.99
C ILE A 136 -4.97 1.46 -3.41
N ALA A 137 -5.29 2.74 -3.59
CA ALA A 137 -4.46 3.87 -3.20
C ALA A 137 -5.10 4.66 -2.05
N ILE A 138 -4.54 4.56 -0.85
CA ILE A 138 -5.04 5.21 0.37
C ILE A 138 -4.15 6.40 0.71
N ALA A 139 -4.73 7.60 0.82
CA ALA A 139 -4.08 8.83 1.28
C ALA A 139 -2.79 9.16 0.50
N THR A 140 -2.82 9.07 -0.83
CA THR A 140 -1.81 9.60 -1.75
C THR A 140 -2.45 10.53 -2.76
N GLY A 141 -1.71 11.52 -3.26
CA GLY A 141 -2.30 12.54 -4.11
C GLY A 141 -1.30 13.24 -5.00
N PHE A 142 -1.84 14.04 -5.93
CA PHE A 142 -1.10 14.92 -6.82
C PHE A 142 -0.67 16.21 -6.11
N GLY A 143 0.37 16.91 -6.59
CA GLY A 143 0.83 18.19 -6.03
C GLY A 143 1.62 18.08 -4.71
N ARG A 144 1.97 16.89 -4.24
CA ARG A 144 2.71 16.69 -2.98
C ARG A 144 4.08 17.37 -2.93
N PRO A 145 4.91 17.38 -4.00
CA PRO A 145 6.18 18.08 -3.98
C PRO A 145 6.05 19.56 -3.63
N THR A 146 5.04 20.23 -4.19
CA THR A 146 4.78 21.67 -3.92
C THR A 146 4.35 21.90 -2.47
N ALA A 147 3.45 21.07 -1.93
CA ALA A 147 2.98 21.19 -0.55
C ALA A 147 4.10 20.95 0.47
N LEU A 148 4.96 19.95 0.25
CA LEU A 148 6.10 19.63 1.11
C LEU A 148 7.18 20.74 1.06
N ASN A 149 7.44 21.33 -0.09
CA ASN A 149 8.37 22.44 -0.23
C ASN A 149 7.86 23.67 0.53
N ALA A 150 6.56 23.99 0.42
CA ALA A 150 5.96 25.10 1.16
C ALA A 150 6.02 24.91 2.69
N LEU A 151 5.89 23.68 3.18
CA LEU A 151 6.07 23.37 4.61
C LEU A 151 7.53 23.54 5.04
N ARG A 152 8.48 23.11 4.22
CA ARG A 152 9.92 23.27 4.48
C ARG A 152 10.35 24.73 4.52
N GLU A 153 9.85 25.55 3.60
CA GLU A 153 10.10 27.00 3.57
C GLU A 153 9.59 27.72 4.83
N LYS A 154 8.54 27.19 5.46
CA LYS A 154 8.01 27.66 6.76
C LYS A 154 8.79 27.12 7.96
N GLY A 155 9.92 26.46 7.77
CA GLY A 155 10.77 25.93 8.84
C GLY A 155 10.28 24.62 9.48
N ALA A 156 9.36 23.91 8.85
CA ALA A 156 8.93 22.61 9.34
C ALA A 156 10.09 21.60 9.27
N THR A 157 10.42 21.02 10.42
CA THR A 157 11.44 19.98 10.52
C THR A 157 10.79 18.61 10.29
N ASP A 158 11.28 17.87 9.32
CA ASP A 158 10.84 16.49 9.10
C ASP A 158 11.56 15.54 10.08
N PHE A 159 11.01 15.44 11.30
CA PHE A 159 11.52 14.49 12.31
C PHE A 159 11.40 13.03 11.87
N ARG A 160 10.57 12.73 10.86
CA ARG A 160 10.37 11.39 10.32
C ARG A 160 11.55 10.91 9.51
N ALA A 161 12.37 11.81 8.98
CA ALA A 161 13.60 11.47 8.28
C ALA A 161 14.56 10.63 9.16
N ALA A 162 14.50 10.78 10.48
CA ALA A 162 15.28 9.98 11.43
C ALA A 162 14.95 8.48 11.38
N TYR A 163 13.74 8.11 10.94
CA TYR A 163 13.29 6.73 10.83
C TYR A 163 13.57 6.08 9.48
N VAL A 164 14.17 6.83 8.54
CA VAL A 164 14.48 6.32 7.21
C VAL A 164 15.97 6.51 6.92
N ASP A 165 16.62 5.44 6.54
CA ASP A 165 17.99 5.45 6.05
C ASP A 165 17.97 5.61 4.52
N GLY A 166 18.14 6.85 4.05
CA GLY A 166 18.06 7.20 2.64
C GLY A 166 17.46 8.58 2.39
N LEU A 167 16.75 8.73 1.30
CA LEU A 167 16.18 10.00 0.87
C LEU A 167 15.10 10.52 1.82
N PRO A 168 15.15 11.80 2.21
CA PRO A 168 14.04 12.46 2.90
C PRO A 168 12.81 12.53 1.98
N LEU A 169 11.63 12.54 2.59
CA LEU A 169 10.36 12.49 1.86
C LEU A 169 10.23 13.56 0.75
N PRO A 170 10.63 14.84 0.95
CA PRO A 170 10.54 15.85 -0.12
C PRO A 170 11.39 15.53 -1.35
N GLU A 171 12.51 14.84 -1.16
CA GLU A 171 13.38 14.42 -2.27
C GLU A 171 12.83 13.17 -2.96
N LEU A 172 12.33 12.23 -2.18
CA LEU A 172 11.71 11.00 -2.69
C LEU A 172 10.51 11.30 -3.60
N VAL A 173 9.66 12.27 -3.23
CA VAL A 173 8.48 12.63 -4.04
C VAL A 173 8.78 13.67 -5.14
N ARG A 174 10.04 14.12 -5.25
CA ARG A 174 10.45 15.01 -6.34
C ARG A 174 10.21 14.32 -7.68
N GLY A 175 9.43 14.95 -8.56
CA GLY A 175 9.05 14.35 -9.84
C GLY A 175 7.91 13.32 -9.76
N ALA A 176 7.30 13.09 -8.58
CA ALA A 176 6.18 12.16 -8.44
C ALA A 176 5.00 12.52 -9.35
N ASP A 177 4.70 13.80 -9.50
CA ASP A 177 3.60 14.25 -10.38
C ASP A 177 3.85 13.91 -11.84
N ALA A 178 5.09 14.07 -12.34
CA ALA A 178 5.46 13.65 -13.69
C ALA A 178 5.31 12.12 -13.84
N LYS A 179 5.79 11.36 -12.86
CA LYS A 179 5.69 9.90 -12.85
C LYS A 179 4.23 9.43 -12.77
N PHE A 180 3.35 10.13 -12.05
CA PHE A 180 1.90 9.86 -12.08
C PHE A 180 1.31 10.07 -13.48
N ASN A 181 1.65 11.18 -14.16
CA ASN A 181 1.18 11.44 -15.52
C ASN A 181 1.58 10.34 -16.52
N GLU A 182 2.74 9.70 -16.32
CA GLU A 182 3.19 8.58 -17.13
C GLU A 182 2.54 7.24 -16.73
N ALA A 183 2.29 7.03 -15.43
CA ALA A 183 1.77 5.79 -14.88
C ALA A 183 0.26 5.62 -15.06
N LEU A 184 -0.53 6.67 -14.78
CA LEU A 184 -1.99 6.58 -14.76
C LEU A 184 -2.61 6.11 -16.09
N PRO A 185 -2.15 6.52 -17.29
CA PRO A 185 -2.68 6.00 -18.55
C PRO A 185 -2.44 4.49 -18.73
N ARG A 186 -1.36 3.95 -18.14
CA ARG A 186 -1.04 2.52 -18.21
C ARG A 186 -1.93 1.65 -17.31
N LEU A 187 -2.72 2.27 -16.43
CA LEU A 187 -3.70 1.58 -15.58
C LEU A 187 -5.09 1.47 -16.23
N ALA A 188 -5.27 2.01 -17.43
CA ALA A 188 -6.55 1.95 -18.16
C ALA A 188 -7.07 0.51 -18.28
N GLY A 189 -8.38 0.34 -18.05
CA GLY A 189 -9.07 -0.96 -18.12
C GLY A 189 -8.92 -1.82 -16.84
N ARG A 190 -8.09 -1.41 -15.87
CA ARG A 190 -7.91 -2.11 -14.59
C ARG A 190 -8.57 -1.34 -13.46
N PRO A 191 -9.34 -2.00 -12.57
CA PRO A 191 -10.06 -1.32 -11.49
C PRO A 191 -9.10 -0.65 -10.50
N GLN A 192 -9.41 0.59 -10.14
CA GLN A 192 -8.62 1.43 -9.25
C GLN A 192 -9.51 2.01 -8.17
N LEU A 193 -9.09 1.94 -6.91
CA LEU A 193 -9.75 2.56 -5.76
C LEU A 193 -8.83 3.64 -5.17
N TYR A 194 -9.35 4.86 -5.07
CA TYR A 194 -8.69 6.00 -4.43
C TYR A 194 -9.46 6.39 -3.17
N ILE A 195 -8.77 6.45 -2.02
CA ILE A 195 -9.37 6.76 -0.74
C ILE A 195 -8.71 8.01 -0.14
N ALA A 196 -9.53 9.03 0.13
CA ALA A 196 -9.13 10.24 0.82
C ALA A 196 -9.57 10.22 2.29
N ALA A 197 -8.71 10.71 3.20
CA ALA A 197 -9.07 10.93 4.59
C ALA A 197 -9.46 12.40 4.82
N GLU A 198 -10.60 12.65 5.47
CA GLU A 198 -11.19 14.00 5.60
C GLU A 198 -10.34 14.96 6.44
N ARG A 199 -9.66 14.45 7.46
CA ARG A 199 -8.82 15.22 8.38
C ARG A 199 -7.33 15.03 8.15
N ASP A 200 -6.95 14.67 6.92
CA ASP A 200 -5.55 14.45 6.55
C ASP A 200 -4.82 15.78 6.35
N ALA A 201 -3.95 16.12 7.29
CA ALA A 201 -3.13 17.33 7.23
C ALA A 201 -1.88 17.19 6.33
N MET A 202 -1.54 15.96 5.90
CA MET A 202 -0.35 15.68 5.09
C MET A 202 -0.68 15.53 3.61
N VAL A 203 -1.80 14.88 3.29
CA VAL A 203 -2.32 14.70 1.94
C VAL A 203 -3.78 15.10 1.94
N ASN A 204 -4.04 16.36 1.67
CA ASN A 204 -5.40 16.86 1.71
C ASN A 204 -6.29 16.16 0.66
N ARG A 205 -7.58 16.11 0.94
CA ARG A 205 -8.57 15.45 0.07
C ARG A 205 -8.48 15.92 -1.38
N ARG A 206 -8.29 17.22 -1.61
CA ARG A 206 -8.21 17.78 -2.98
C ARG A 206 -7.05 17.17 -3.79
N SER A 207 -5.90 16.91 -3.16
CA SER A 207 -4.77 16.24 -3.82
C SER A 207 -5.10 14.83 -4.26
N VAL A 208 -5.90 14.10 -3.48
CA VAL A 208 -6.38 12.75 -3.84
C VAL A 208 -7.43 12.82 -4.94
N GLU A 209 -8.35 13.78 -4.87
CA GLU A 209 -9.35 14.04 -5.92
C GLU A 209 -8.68 14.38 -7.25
N GLU A 210 -7.67 15.24 -7.24
CA GLU A 210 -6.92 15.60 -8.45
C GLU A 210 -6.21 14.39 -9.06
N LEU A 211 -5.63 13.52 -8.24
CA LEU A 211 -5.04 12.26 -8.71
C LEU A 211 -6.10 11.34 -9.32
N TYR A 212 -7.27 11.21 -8.66
CA TYR A 212 -8.39 10.43 -9.15
C TYR A 212 -8.92 10.96 -10.48
N GLU A 213 -9.09 12.28 -10.63
CA GLU A 213 -9.58 12.89 -11.88
C GLU A 213 -8.67 12.57 -13.07
N ARG A 214 -7.35 12.50 -12.85
CA ARG A 214 -6.36 12.16 -13.89
C ARG A 214 -6.28 10.67 -14.19
N ALA A 215 -6.79 9.83 -13.31
CA ALA A 215 -6.75 8.37 -13.49
C ALA A 215 -7.69 7.92 -14.61
N SER A 216 -7.33 6.82 -15.28
CA SER A 216 -8.16 6.18 -16.30
C SER A 216 -9.22 5.27 -15.68
N ASP A 217 -10.32 5.06 -16.37
CA ASP A 217 -11.36 4.13 -15.94
C ASP A 217 -10.94 2.64 -16.11
N PRO A 218 -11.54 1.72 -15.32
CA PRO A 218 -12.54 1.94 -14.27
C PRO A 218 -11.91 2.40 -12.95
N LYS A 219 -12.47 3.41 -12.34
CA LYS A 219 -11.96 4.01 -11.10
C LYS A 219 -13.09 4.34 -10.12
N THR A 220 -12.79 4.22 -8.84
CA THR A 220 -13.70 4.53 -7.72
C THR A 220 -13.03 5.49 -6.76
N PHE A 221 -13.77 6.46 -6.26
CA PHE A 221 -13.34 7.38 -5.21
C PHE A 221 -14.16 7.16 -3.94
N ALA A 222 -13.47 7.12 -2.80
CA ALA A 222 -14.10 7.05 -1.49
C ALA A 222 -13.48 8.08 -0.53
N THR A 223 -14.27 8.51 0.46
CA THR A 223 -13.80 9.39 1.53
C THR A 223 -14.08 8.73 2.88
N ILE A 224 -13.12 8.77 3.78
CA ILE A 224 -13.22 8.20 5.13
C ILE A 224 -13.01 9.26 6.20
N SER A 225 -13.70 9.13 7.33
CA SER A 225 -13.51 10.01 8.48
C SER A 225 -12.26 9.59 9.26
N SER A 226 -11.09 10.06 8.82
CA SER A 226 -9.78 9.72 9.39
C SER A 226 -8.79 10.87 9.27
N ASP A 227 -7.70 10.78 10.02
CA ASP A 227 -6.45 11.49 9.76
C ASP A 227 -5.50 10.65 8.87
N HIS A 228 -4.32 11.19 8.54
CA HIS A 228 -3.33 10.50 7.70
C HIS A 228 -2.84 9.19 8.30
N THR A 229 -2.53 9.18 9.58
CA THR A 229 -1.87 8.04 10.24
C THR A 229 -2.79 6.84 10.36
N SER A 230 -4.07 7.08 10.67
CA SER A 230 -5.10 6.05 10.86
C SER A 230 -5.84 5.69 9.55
N ALA A 231 -5.49 6.32 8.42
CA ALA A 231 -6.23 6.17 7.17
C ALA A 231 -6.27 4.72 6.66
N ALA A 232 -5.17 3.99 6.76
CA ALA A 232 -5.11 2.60 6.32
C ALA A 232 -6.08 1.70 7.12
N GLU A 233 -6.08 1.84 8.44
CA GLU A 233 -6.99 1.09 9.31
C GLU A 233 -8.46 1.44 9.04
N ASN A 234 -8.77 2.73 8.96
CA ASN A 234 -10.14 3.21 8.77
C ASN A 234 -10.69 2.96 7.36
N ALA A 235 -9.83 2.72 6.37
CA ALA A 235 -10.20 2.37 5.01
C ALA A 235 -10.69 0.91 4.85
N ARG A 236 -10.53 0.04 5.85
CA ARG A 236 -10.78 -1.40 5.72
C ARG A 236 -12.19 -1.75 5.22
N GLY A 237 -13.20 -0.99 5.62
CA GLY A 237 -14.59 -1.19 5.17
C GLY A 237 -14.78 -0.89 3.70
N GLU A 238 -14.27 0.26 3.23
CA GLU A 238 -14.33 0.69 1.84
C GLU A 238 -13.55 -0.27 0.91
N VAL A 239 -12.36 -0.68 1.34
CA VAL A 239 -11.54 -1.66 0.61
C VAL A 239 -12.27 -2.99 0.48
N LEU A 240 -12.84 -3.51 1.58
CA LEU A 240 -13.59 -4.76 1.55
C LEU A 240 -14.83 -4.67 0.65
N GLN A 241 -15.60 -3.59 0.76
CA GLN A 241 -16.78 -3.39 -0.05
C GLN A 241 -16.41 -3.35 -1.55
N TRP A 242 -15.39 -2.59 -1.92
CA TRP A 242 -14.92 -2.49 -3.30
C TRP A 242 -14.44 -3.84 -3.84
N LEU A 243 -13.61 -4.58 -3.09
CA LEU A 243 -13.19 -5.93 -3.47
C LEU A 243 -14.37 -6.90 -3.63
N ASN A 244 -15.39 -6.81 -2.78
CA ASN A 244 -16.60 -7.64 -2.87
C ASN A 244 -17.44 -7.32 -4.11
N THR A 245 -17.42 -6.10 -4.64
CA THR A 245 -18.10 -5.77 -5.91
C THR A 245 -17.41 -6.40 -7.09
N LEU A 246 -16.08 -6.53 -7.05
CA LEU A 246 -15.28 -7.13 -8.12
C LEU A 246 -15.25 -8.66 -8.02
N HIS A 247 -15.36 -9.20 -6.81
CA HIS A 247 -15.31 -10.62 -6.51
C HIS A 247 -16.50 -11.02 -5.63
N PRO A 248 -17.71 -11.09 -6.17
CA PRO A 248 -18.88 -11.56 -5.42
C PRO A 248 -18.71 -13.02 -4.96
N ARG A 249 -19.39 -13.39 -3.84
CA ARG A 249 -19.39 -14.76 -3.31
C ARG A 249 -20.38 -15.61 -4.09
#